data_f8c787dd22a3001bc2fd4168ea4e1118
#
_entry.id   f8c787dd22a3001bc2fd4168ea4e1118
#
_cell.length_a   1.000
_cell.length_b   1.000
_cell.length_c   1.000
_cell.angle_alpha   90.00
_cell.angle_beta   90.00
_cell.angle_gamma   90.00
#
_symmetry.space_group_name_H-M   'P 1'
#
loop_
_entity.id
_entity.type
_entity.pdbx_description
1 polymer ?
#
loop_
_entity_poly.entity_id
_entity_poly.type
_entity_poly.pdbx_seq_one_letter_code
_entity_poly.pdbx_strand_id
1 'polypeptide(L)'
;MRPGRLVTATLLLALMPAVCGAQRKLEMVLDDLGNSFPFSVPPRRIISLAPNITEILFTLGLGETIVGVTRFCDYPAEALSKEKIGGLVDPNLEKIQALHPDLVIAFRGNPLRTLARLKELHLPVFILQEGMRVEEVFQTIEKIGLVTGVPGRAAEFILSLKTGFNRTRESLLKAAPSPRVFISLHGSGLWTCGRESFLNDLLEKAGAANIAGGVSRNWLLMGRESFIQQDPEAIIILAKSDADFEKGRGWFLSEPSFKKVAAVRNGRIFHLDENSASRFGPRLLQTLDRLARLLHPEAIVKQP
;
A
#
# COMPACT_ATOMS: atom_id res chain seq x y z
N MET A 1 35.74 24.51 -87.43
CA MET A 1 34.86 23.51 -86.84
C MET A 1 35.31 23.29 -85.39
N ARG A 2 34.54 23.75 -84.44
CA ARG A 2 34.82 23.55 -83.00
C ARG A 2 33.74 22.61 -82.41
N PRO A 3 34.05 21.57 -81.65
CA PRO A 3 33.07 20.68 -81.05
C PRO A 3 32.46 21.28 -79.73
N GLY A 4 31.14 21.15 -79.63
CA GLY A 4 30.38 21.63 -78.54
C GLY A 4 30.58 20.75 -77.24
N ARG A 5 30.64 21.40 -76.08
CA ARG A 5 30.69 20.76 -74.80
C ARG A 5 29.25 20.50 -74.34
N LEU A 6 28.89 19.22 -74.17
CA LEU A 6 27.69 18.83 -73.41
C LEU A 6 27.95 19.05 -71.88
N VAL A 7 27.08 19.84 -71.24
CA VAL A 7 27.04 20.02 -69.81
C VAL A 7 25.98 19.06 -69.27
N THR A 8 26.41 18.01 -68.58
CA THR A 8 25.53 17.08 -67.92
C THR A 8 25.16 17.67 -66.53
N ALA A 9 23.90 18.07 -66.37
CA ALA A 9 23.39 18.52 -65.08
C ALA A 9 23.04 17.29 -64.21
N THR A 10 23.84 17.06 -63.13
CA THR A 10 23.57 16.02 -62.15
C THR A 10 22.56 16.56 -61.15
N LEU A 11 21.35 16.02 -61.19
CA LEU A 11 20.29 16.32 -60.23
C LEU A 11 20.55 15.60 -58.90
N LEU A 12 21.02 16.32 -57.87
CA LEU A 12 21.19 15.80 -56.51
C LEU A 12 19.81 15.74 -55.84
N LEU A 13 19.21 14.54 -55.79
CA LEU A 13 17.99 14.28 -55.04
C LEU A 13 18.36 14.18 -53.54
N ALA A 14 18.09 15.24 -52.79
CA ALA A 14 18.27 15.23 -51.31
C ALA A 14 17.21 14.32 -50.67
N LEU A 15 17.61 13.14 -50.21
CA LEU A 15 16.79 12.31 -49.36
C LEU A 15 16.67 13.01 -47.97
N MET A 16 15.55 13.66 -47.72
CA MET A 16 15.17 14.06 -46.37
C MET A 16 14.79 12.79 -45.60
N PRO A 17 15.39 12.53 -44.42
CA PRO A 17 14.91 11.44 -43.55
C PRO A 17 13.51 11.81 -43.08
N ALA A 18 12.52 11.00 -43.45
CA ALA A 18 11.20 11.06 -42.84
C ALA A 18 11.34 10.81 -41.33
N VAL A 19 11.24 11.84 -40.51
CA VAL A 19 11.08 11.72 -39.07
C VAL A 19 9.72 11.05 -38.88
N CYS A 20 9.74 9.73 -38.77
CA CYS A 20 8.60 8.93 -38.38
C CYS A 20 8.31 9.28 -36.91
N GLY A 21 7.49 10.30 -36.70
CA GLY A 21 6.92 10.60 -35.38
C GLY A 21 6.07 9.40 -34.96
N ALA A 22 6.65 8.51 -34.18
CA ALA A 22 5.88 7.45 -33.53
C ALA A 22 4.74 8.14 -32.75
N GLN A 23 3.54 8.09 -33.32
CA GLN A 23 2.31 8.46 -32.60
C GLN A 23 2.28 7.58 -31.36
N ARG A 24 2.67 8.14 -30.21
CA ARG A 24 2.46 7.48 -28.89
C ARG A 24 0.96 7.24 -28.80
N LYS A 25 0.57 5.97 -28.94
CA LYS A 25 -0.78 5.51 -28.69
C LYS A 25 -1.15 6.03 -27.29
N LEU A 26 -2.19 6.85 -27.19
CA LEU A 26 -2.73 7.30 -25.92
C LEU A 26 -3.18 6.05 -25.15
N GLU A 27 -2.34 5.56 -24.26
CA GLU A 27 -2.72 4.48 -23.36
C GLU A 27 -3.61 5.11 -22.29
N MET A 28 -4.81 4.57 -22.16
CA MET A 28 -5.78 4.98 -21.14
C MET A 28 -5.58 4.09 -19.91
N VAL A 29 -5.41 4.70 -18.76
CA VAL A 29 -5.38 4.00 -17.46
C VAL A 29 -6.75 4.15 -16.81
N LEU A 30 -7.33 3.03 -16.37
CA LEU A 30 -8.60 3.02 -15.65
C LEU A 30 -8.33 3.06 -14.14
N ASP A 31 -9.03 3.94 -13.44
CA ASP A 31 -9.10 3.88 -11.99
C ASP A 31 -10.04 2.74 -11.52
N ASP A 32 -10.15 2.51 -10.21
CA ASP A 32 -10.98 1.43 -9.66
C ASP A 32 -12.49 1.73 -9.67
N LEU A 33 -12.90 2.90 -10.16
CA LEU A 33 -14.30 3.25 -10.46
C LEU A 33 -14.61 3.24 -11.97
N GLY A 34 -13.62 2.86 -12.82
CA GLY A 34 -13.77 2.80 -14.27
C GLY A 34 -13.62 4.15 -14.98
N ASN A 35 -13.13 5.21 -14.30
CA ASN A 35 -12.82 6.46 -14.97
C ASN A 35 -11.51 6.32 -15.76
N SER A 36 -11.49 6.85 -17.00
CA SER A 36 -10.34 6.79 -17.89
C SER A 36 -9.45 8.02 -17.74
N PHE A 37 -8.15 7.80 -17.63
CA PHE A 37 -7.14 8.85 -17.56
C PHE A 37 -6.19 8.73 -18.74
N PRO A 38 -6.00 9.78 -19.57
CA PRO A 38 -5.06 9.75 -20.65
C PRO A 38 -3.63 9.81 -20.10
N PHE A 39 -2.81 8.84 -20.53
CA PHE A 39 -1.40 8.77 -20.20
C PHE A 39 -0.55 9.44 -21.30
N SER A 40 -0.62 10.76 -21.39
CA SER A 40 0.15 11.48 -22.40
C SER A 40 1.34 12.27 -21.86
N VAL A 41 1.17 12.81 -20.67
CA VAL A 41 2.20 13.62 -19.97
C VAL A 41 2.25 13.22 -18.50
N PRO A 42 3.42 12.84 -17.96
CA PRO A 42 3.55 12.54 -16.54
C PRO A 42 3.15 13.75 -15.68
N PRO A 43 2.35 13.53 -14.62
CA PRO A 43 1.95 14.60 -13.72
C PRO A 43 3.16 15.16 -12.97
N ARG A 44 3.14 16.47 -12.73
CA ARG A 44 4.19 17.20 -12.01
C ARG A 44 3.76 17.72 -10.65
N ARG A 45 2.45 17.77 -10.41
CA ARG A 45 1.86 18.31 -9.18
C ARG A 45 0.82 17.34 -8.64
N ILE A 46 1.28 16.38 -7.84
CA ILE A 46 0.43 15.28 -7.34
C ILE A 46 -0.02 15.60 -5.91
N ILE A 47 -1.30 15.42 -5.64
CA ILE A 47 -1.84 15.36 -4.28
C ILE A 47 -2.18 13.91 -3.94
N SER A 48 -1.72 13.47 -2.77
CA SER A 48 -2.01 12.16 -2.21
C SER A 48 -3.03 12.27 -1.06
N LEU A 49 -4.19 11.62 -1.21
CA LEU A 49 -5.25 11.63 -0.20
C LEU A 49 -5.18 10.45 0.77
N ALA A 50 -4.08 9.68 0.79
CA ALA A 50 -3.90 8.59 1.74
C ALA A 50 -2.42 8.27 2.00
N PRO A 51 -2.05 7.80 3.23
CA PRO A 51 -0.66 7.45 3.56
C PRO A 51 -0.04 6.38 2.67
N ASN A 52 -0.77 5.30 2.36
CA ASN A 52 -0.28 4.23 1.49
C ASN A 52 0.05 4.73 0.07
N ILE A 53 -0.75 5.63 -0.48
CA ILE A 53 -0.49 6.28 -1.78
C ILE A 53 0.79 7.13 -1.70
N THR A 54 0.93 7.93 -0.63
CA THR A 54 2.14 8.73 -0.39
C THR A 54 3.38 7.85 -0.35
N GLU A 55 3.34 6.75 0.39
CA GLU A 55 4.45 5.80 0.49
C GLU A 55 4.82 5.18 -0.86
N ILE A 56 3.82 4.78 -1.68
CA ILE A 56 4.06 4.25 -3.03
C ILE A 56 4.71 5.32 -3.91
N LEU A 57 4.20 6.55 -3.91
CA LEU A 57 4.76 7.64 -4.70
C LEU A 57 6.24 7.90 -4.35
N PHE A 58 6.58 7.94 -3.07
CA PHE A 58 7.99 8.09 -2.64
C PHE A 58 8.83 6.88 -3.07
N THR A 59 8.32 5.67 -2.92
CA THR A 59 9.01 4.44 -3.33
C THR A 59 9.30 4.43 -4.83
N LEU A 60 8.38 4.98 -5.64
CA LEU A 60 8.56 5.12 -7.09
C LEU A 60 9.41 6.33 -7.49
N GLY A 61 10.03 7.04 -6.52
CA GLY A 61 10.89 8.18 -6.77
C GLY A 61 10.18 9.44 -7.25
N LEU A 62 8.89 9.61 -6.85
CA LEU A 62 8.04 10.74 -7.22
C LEU A 62 7.88 11.76 -6.08
N GLY A 63 8.72 11.71 -5.04
CA GLY A 63 8.62 12.59 -3.88
C GLY A 63 8.58 14.08 -4.24
N GLU A 64 9.37 14.52 -5.23
CA GLU A 64 9.43 15.94 -5.66
C GLU A 64 8.13 16.39 -6.36
N THR A 65 7.39 15.49 -6.97
CA THR A 65 6.12 15.82 -7.62
C THR A 65 4.97 15.98 -6.65
N ILE A 66 5.13 15.50 -5.40
CA ILE A 66 4.09 15.58 -4.37
C ILE A 66 4.02 17.01 -3.82
N VAL A 67 2.89 17.68 -4.07
CA VAL A 67 2.63 19.06 -3.61
C VAL A 67 1.71 19.12 -2.39
N GLY A 68 1.00 18.04 -2.07
CA GLY A 68 0.14 17.97 -0.90
C GLY A 68 -0.16 16.54 -0.47
N VAL A 69 -0.24 16.34 0.86
CA VAL A 69 -0.52 15.05 1.49
C VAL A 69 -1.46 15.22 2.68
N THR A 70 -2.11 14.15 3.12
CA THR A 70 -2.91 14.21 4.35
C THR A 70 -2.03 14.37 5.59
N ARG A 71 -2.61 14.87 6.71
CA ARG A 71 -1.91 14.99 8.00
C ARG A 71 -1.41 13.65 8.56
N PHE A 72 -1.91 12.53 8.03
CA PHE A 72 -1.52 11.16 8.43
C PHE A 72 -0.36 10.59 7.63
N CYS A 73 0.13 11.32 6.62
CA CYS A 73 1.28 10.91 5.81
C CYS A 73 2.57 11.30 6.54
N ASP A 74 3.18 10.34 7.20
CA ASP A 74 4.34 10.48 8.08
C ASP A 74 5.54 9.63 7.62
N TYR A 75 5.40 8.86 6.55
CA TYR A 75 6.45 8.02 6.00
C TYR A 75 6.53 8.15 4.46
N PRO A 76 7.76 8.18 3.89
CA PRO A 76 9.04 8.32 4.61
C PRO A 76 9.15 9.69 5.33
N ALA A 77 10.25 9.95 6.04
CA ALA A 77 10.41 11.18 6.82
C ALA A 77 10.21 12.47 5.99
N GLU A 78 10.56 12.44 4.71
CA GLU A 78 10.39 13.53 3.74
C GLU A 78 8.91 13.90 3.54
N ALA A 79 7.97 12.97 3.78
CA ALA A 79 6.55 13.26 3.70
C ALA A 79 6.09 14.27 4.78
N LEU A 80 6.83 14.39 5.89
CA LEU A 80 6.52 15.35 6.94
C LEU A 80 6.65 16.80 6.46
N SER A 81 7.58 17.09 5.54
CA SER A 81 7.81 18.41 4.97
C SER A 81 6.78 18.82 3.90
N LYS A 82 5.97 17.89 3.40
CA LYS A 82 4.96 18.18 2.38
C LYS A 82 3.75 18.90 2.96
N GLU A 83 3.15 19.79 2.15
CA GLU A 83 2.00 20.58 2.55
C GLU A 83 0.84 19.69 3.03
N LYS A 84 0.27 19.97 4.20
CA LYS A 84 -0.82 19.20 4.79
C LYS A 84 -2.18 19.74 4.33
N ILE A 85 -2.93 18.91 3.61
CA ILE A 85 -4.22 19.27 3.00
C ILE A 85 -5.44 18.77 3.81
N GLY A 86 -5.27 18.50 5.10
CA GLY A 86 -6.33 18.00 5.97
C GLY A 86 -6.24 16.51 6.24
N GLY A 87 -7.32 15.86 6.59
CA GLY A 87 -7.37 14.43 6.91
C GLY A 87 -7.91 13.56 5.78
N LEU A 88 -8.08 12.27 6.09
CA LEU A 88 -8.65 11.28 5.15
C LEU A 88 -10.14 11.55 4.86
N VAL A 89 -10.88 11.96 5.89
CA VAL A 89 -12.33 12.17 5.81
C VAL A 89 -12.73 13.64 5.72
N ASP A 90 -11.80 14.53 6.02
CA ASP A 90 -11.99 15.99 6.08
C ASP A 90 -10.83 16.74 5.36
N PRO A 91 -10.53 16.43 4.09
CA PRO A 91 -9.52 17.19 3.35
C PRO A 91 -10.01 18.60 3.06
N ASN A 92 -9.09 19.56 3.09
CA ASN A 92 -9.37 20.96 2.78
C ASN A 92 -9.37 21.16 1.25
N LEU A 93 -10.54 21.27 0.66
CA LEU A 93 -10.73 21.39 -0.80
C LEU A 93 -10.16 22.69 -1.36
N GLU A 94 -10.26 23.79 -0.64
CA GLU A 94 -9.73 25.10 -1.05
C GLU A 94 -8.19 25.03 -1.13
N LYS A 95 -7.57 24.39 -0.14
CA LYS A 95 -6.13 24.17 -0.12
C LYS A 95 -5.67 23.25 -1.25
N ILE A 96 -6.43 22.19 -1.53
CA ILE A 96 -6.18 21.30 -2.67
C ILE A 96 -6.21 22.11 -3.97
N GLN A 97 -7.24 22.92 -4.18
CA GLN A 97 -7.39 23.74 -5.38
C GLN A 97 -6.27 24.78 -5.51
N ALA A 98 -5.90 25.44 -4.41
CA ALA A 98 -4.82 26.43 -4.38
C ALA A 98 -3.44 25.85 -4.71
N LEU A 99 -3.24 24.56 -4.52
CA LEU A 99 -2.01 23.85 -4.90
C LEU A 99 -1.96 23.54 -6.41
N HIS A 100 -2.99 23.83 -7.19
CA HIS A 100 -3.06 23.59 -8.63
C HIS A 100 -2.54 22.20 -9.04
N PRO A 101 -3.10 21.10 -8.51
CA PRO A 101 -2.64 19.75 -8.86
C PRO A 101 -3.04 19.40 -10.29
N ASP A 102 -2.16 18.68 -10.97
CA ASP A 102 -2.45 18.04 -12.25
C ASP A 102 -2.87 16.57 -12.09
N LEU A 103 -2.75 16.01 -10.86
CA LEU A 103 -3.30 14.73 -10.47
C LEU A 103 -3.61 14.70 -8.96
N VAL A 104 -4.80 14.22 -8.61
CA VAL A 104 -5.17 13.88 -7.23
C VAL A 104 -5.36 12.37 -7.16
N ILE A 105 -4.54 11.67 -6.36
CA ILE A 105 -4.72 10.24 -6.14
C ILE A 105 -5.46 10.03 -4.83
N ALA A 106 -6.62 9.41 -4.92
CA ALA A 106 -7.53 9.15 -3.83
C ALA A 106 -7.74 7.64 -3.64
N PHE A 107 -8.28 7.23 -2.51
CA PHE A 107 -8.70 5.86 -2.32
C PHE A 107 -10.18 5.79 -1.91
N ARG A 108 -10.80 4.63 -2.06
CA ARG A 108 -12.25 4.45 -1.82
C ARG A 108 -12.69 4.69 -0.37
N GLY A 109 -11.74 4.76 0.58
CA GLY A 109 -11.98 5.16 1.96
C GLY A 109 -12.17 6.67 2.18
N ASN A 110 -11.85 7.51 1.17
CA ASN A 110 -12.20 8.92 1.23
C ASN A 110 -13.72 9.09 1.05
N PRO A 111 -14.37 10.07 1.71
CA PRO A 111 -15.82 10.26 1.60
C PRO A 111 -16.26 10.52 0.16
N LEU A 112 -17.30 9.84 -0.30
CA LEU A 112 -17.83 9.99 -1.66
C LEU A 112 -18.17 11.43 -2.01
N ARG A 113 -18.74 12.20 -1.04
CA ARG A 113 -19.04 13.63 -1.20
C ARG A 113 -17.77 14.45 -1.50
N THR A 114 -16.65 14.12 -0.86
CA THR A 114 -15.35 14.76 -1.11
C THR A 114 -14.86 14.46 -2.52
N LEU A 115 -14.90 13.19 -2.93
CA LEU A 115 -14.49 12.78 -4.28
C LEU A 115 -15.37 13.42 -5.36
N ALA A 116 -16.69 13.51 -5.13
CA ALA A 116 -17.60 14.21 -6.03
C ALA A 116 -17.26 15.70 -6.13
N ARG A 117 -17.00 16.36 -5.00
CA ARG A 117 -16.68 17.80 -4.97
C ARG A 117 -15.35 18.11 -5.68
N LEU A 118 -14.34 17.25 -5.54
CA LEU A 118 -13.07 17.39 -6.27
C LEU A 118 -13.30 17.30 -7.79
N LYS A 119 -14.20 16.41 -8.24
CA LYS A 119 -14.58 16.28 -9.66
C LYS A 119 -15.35 17.52 -10.16
N GLU A 120 -16.27 18.06 -9.36
CA GLU A 120 -16.99 19.33 -9.67
C GLU A 120 -16.02 20.51 -9.82
N LEU A 121 -14.91 20.51 -9.09
CA LEU A 121 -13.82 21.48 -9.23
C LEU A 121 -12.92 21.20 -10.45
N HIS A 122 -13.31 20.26 -11.34
CA HIS A 122 -12.57 19.84 -12.53
C HIS A 122 -11.16 19.35 -12.26
N LEU A 123 -10.88 18.85 -11.05
CA LEU A 123 -9.60 18.26 -10.71
C LEU A 123 -9.54 16.81 -11.23
N PRO A 124 -8.40 16.38 -11.80
CA PRO A 124 -8.21 14.98 -12.24
C PRO A 124 -8.02 14.07 -11.03
N VAL A 125 -9.08 13.35 -10.64
CA VAL A 125 -9.10 12.48 -9.44
C VAL A 125 -9.04 11.02 -9.86
N PHE A 126 -7.90 10.37 -9.63
CA PHE A 126 -7.67 8.94 -9.83
C PHE A 126 -7.95 8.18 -8.54
N ILE A 127 -8.93 7.26 -8.57
CA ILE A 127 -9.45 6.60 -7.37
C ILE A 127 -8.99 5.15 -7.33
N LEU A 128 -8.33 4.77 -6.23
CA LEU A 128 -7.88 3.42 -5.97
C LEU A 128 -8.73 2.75 -4.88
N GLN A 129 -8.83 1.44 -4.93
CA GLN A 129 -9.48 0.63 -3.91
C GLN A 129 -8.42 -0.11 -3.09
N GLU A 130 -8.66 -0.27 -1.80
CA GLU A 130 -7.89 -1.18 -0.95
C GLU A 130 -8.24 -2.61 -1.28
N GLY A 131 -7.24 -3.45 -1.44
CA GLY A 131 -7.42 -4.87 -1.69
C GLY A 131 -7.71 -5.65 -0.41
N MET A 132 -8.25 -6.85 -0.57
CA MET A 132 -8.44 -7.83 0.52
C MET A 132 -7.27 -8.81 0.61
N ARG A 133 -6.46 -8.90 -0.44
CA ARG A 133 -5.30 -9.78 -0.55
C ARG A 133 -4.03 -8.97 -0.71
N VAL A 134 -2.97 -9.45 -0.09
CA VAL A 134 -1.66 -8.77 -0.13
C VAL A 134 -1.16 -8.59 -1.58
N GLU A 135 -1.41 -9.56 -2.47
CA GLU A 135 -1.00 -9.45 -3.88
C GLU A 135 -1.69 -8.33 -4.65
N GLU A 136 -2.85 -7.86 -4.19
CA GLU A 136 -3.57 -6.77 -4.85
C GLU A 136 -2.85 -5.42 -4.68
N VAL A 137 -1.90 -5.33 -3.72
CA VAL A 137 -1.01 -4.17 -3.61
C VAL A 137 -0.16 -3.98 -4.88
N PHE A 138 0.17 -5.07 -5.58
CA PHE A 138 0.93 -5.00 -6.84
C PHE A 138 0.15 -4.27 -7.92
N GLN A 139 -1.18 -4.51 -8.01
CA GLN A 139 -2.05 -3.80 -8.95
C GLN A 139 -2.17 -2.33 -8.59
N THR A 140 -2.24 -1.99 -7.30
CA THR A 140 -2.23 -0.60 -6.82
C THR A 140 -0.94 0.12 -7.22
N ILE A 141 0.22 -0.51 -7.01
CA ILE A 141 1.54 0.03 -7.40
C ILE A 141 1.64 0.18 -8.93
N GLU A 142 1.18 -0.82 -9.69
CA GLU A 142 1.17 -0.80 -11.14
C GLU A 142 0.32 0.37 -11.67
N LYS A 143 -0.91 0.53 -11.18
CA LYS A 143 -1.82 1.63 -11.57
C LYS A 143 -1.22 3.00 -11.26
N ILE A 144 -0.61 3.17 -10.07
CA ILE A 144 0.10 4.41 -9.72
C ILE A 144 1.27 4.63 -10.68
N GLY A 145 2.07 3.60 -10.97
CA GLY A 145 3.17 3.68 -11.92
C GLY A 145 2.73 4.08 -13.33
N LEU A 146 1.61 3.53 -13.79
CA LEU A 146 1.02 3.86 -15.09
C LEU A 146 0.52 5.31 -15.11
N VAL A 147 -0.34 5.72 -14.18
CA VAL A 147 -0.95 7.06 -14.18
C VAL A 147 0.06 8.18 -13.91
N THR A 148 1.20 7.85 -13.30
CA THR A 148 2.28 8.81 -12.99
C THR A 148 3.45 8.76 -13.99
N GLY A 149 3.43 7.88 -14.99
CA GLY A 149 4.45 7.82 -16.03
C GLY A 149 5.74 7.11 -15.68
N VAL A 150 5.71 6.26 -14.67
CA VAL A 150 6.89 5.49 -14.24
C VAL A 150 6.63 3.97 -14.18
N PRO A 151 6.01 3.36 -15.23
CA PRO A 151 5.65 1.94 -15.19
C PRO A 151 6.85 1.01 -15.01
N GLY A 152 8.02 1.38 -15.54
CA GLY A 152 9.27 0.60 -15.36
C GLY A 152 9.67 0.51 -13.90
N ARG A 153 9.68 1.63 -13.15
CA ARG A 153 10.00 1.63 -11.71
C ARG A 153 8.97 0.83 -10.90
N ALA A 154 7.69 0.92 -11.27
CA ALA A 154 6.65 0.14 -10.63
C ALA A 154 6.87 -1.37 -10.84
N ALA A 155 7.18 -1.79 -12.07
CA ALA A 155 7.45 -3.19 -12.40
C ALA A 155 8.67 -3.75 -11.64
N GLU A 156 9.76 -3.00 -11.58
CA GLU A 156 10.96 -3.38 -10.81
C GLU A 156 10.65 -3.55 -9.31
N PHE A 157 9.91 -2.57 -8.75
CA PHE A 157 9.54 -2.64 -7.34
C PHE A 157 8.59 -3.81 -7.05
N ILE A 158 7.59 -4.06 -7.90
CA ILE A 158 6.69 -5.21 -7.80
C ILE A 158 7.47 -6.53 -7.85
N LEU A 159 8.47 -6.64 -8.74
CA LEU A 159 9.31 -7.83 -8.82
C LEU A 159 10.09 -8.06 -7.52
N SER A 160 10.64 -6.99 -6.93
CA SER A 160 11.33 -7.08 -5.64
C SER A 160 10.42 -7.55 -4.52
N LEU A 161 9.17 -7.03 -4.45
CA LEU A 161 8.17 -7.47 -3.47
C LEU A 161 7.80 -8.94 -3.66
N LYS A 162 7.50 -9.37 -4.90
CA LYS A 162 7.17 -10.77 -5.22
C LYS A 162 8.29 -11.72 -4.81
N THR A 163 9.54 -11.34 -5.08
CA THR A 163 10.71 -12.12 -4.67
C THR A 163 10.81 -12.22 -3.14
N GLY A 164 10.60 -11.12 -2.42
CA GLY A 164 10.58 -11.10 -0.97
C GLY A 164 9.47 -11.99 -0.39
N PHE A 165 8.24 -11.84 -0.88
CA PHE A 165 7.11 -12.68 -0.44
C PHE A 165 7.37 -14.17 -0.65
N ASN A 166 7.93 -14.57 -1.81
CA ASN A 166 8.28 -15.96 -2.08
C ASN A 166 9.35 -16.48 -1.12
N ARG A 167 10.39 -15.68 -0.84
CA ARG A 167 11.43 -16.04 0.12
C ARG A 167 10.87 -16.29 1.52
N THR A 168 10.03 -15.40 2.02
CA THR A 168 9.38 -15.58 3.34
C THR A 168 8.51 -16.83 3.35
N ARG A 169 7.71 -17.06 2.29
CA ARG A 169 6.89 -18.26 2.16
C ARG A 169 7.72 -19.56 2.15
N GLU A 170 8.82 -19.59 1.40
CA GLU A 170 9.73 -20.74 1.35
C GLU A 170 10.35 -21.05 2.71
N SER A 171 10.70 -20.01 3.49
CA SER A 171 11.21 -20.16 4.85
C SER A 171 10.19 -20.82 5.78
N LEU A 172 8.92 -20.57 5.56
CA LEU A 172 7.82 -21.08 6.37
C LEU A 172 7.35 -22.49 5.98
N LEU A 173 7.78 -23.04 4.82
CA LEU A 173 7.40 -24.41 4.41
C LEU A 173 7.80 -25.50 5.40
N LYS A 174 8.80 -25.23 6.24
CA LYS A 174 9.31 -26.14 7.27
C LYS A 174 8.91 -25.70 8.70
N ALA A 175 8.09 -24.67 8.81
CA ALA A 175 7.64 -24.18 10.10
C ALA A 175 6.70 -25.20 10.79
N ALA A 176 6.64 -25.12 12.10
CA ALA A 176 5.67 -25.85 12.93
C ALA A 176 4.22 -25.53 12.51
N PRO A 177 3.22 -26.26 13.03
CA PRO A 177 1.81 -25.99 12.73
C PRO A 177 1.47 -24.51 12.90
N SER A 178 0.58 -24.00 12.04
CA SER A 178 0.12 -22.60 12.06
C SER A 178 -0.45 -22.22 13.43
N PRO A 179 0.18 -21.31 14.20
CA PRO A 179 -0.36 -20.90 15.49
C PRO A 179 -1.66 -20.12 15.31
N ARG A 180 -2.60 -20.30 16.26
CA ARG A 180 -3.81 -19.48 16.31
C ARG A 180 -3.47 -18.10 16.87
N VAL A 181 -3.79 -17.06 16.12
CA VAL A 181 -3.39 -15.69 16.42
C VAL A 181 -4.60 -14.78 16.53
N PHE A 182 -4.57 -13.89 17.51
CA PHE A 182 -5.46 -12.75 17.63
C PHE A 182 -4.70 -11.48 17.29
N ILE A 183 -5.21 -10.68 16.34
CA ILE A 183 -4.71 -9.34 16.08
C ILE A 183 -5.57 -8.35 16.85
N SER A 184 -4.97 -7.62 17.78
CA SER A 184 -5.63 -6.55 18.53
C SER A 184 -5.40 -5.22 17.84
N LEU A 185 -6.48 -4.63 17.33
CA LEU A 185 -6.49 -3.27 16.81
C LEU A 185 -6.61 -2.28 17.95
N HIS A 186 -5.95 -1.14 17.85
CA HIS A 186 -6.04 -0.06 18.84
C HIS A 186 -5.55 -0.39 20.26
N GLY A 187 -4.65 -1.37 20.38
CA GLY A 187 -3.91 -1.66 21.61
C GLY A 187 -4.70 -2.36 22.71
N SER A 188 -5.88 -1.88 23.13
CA SER A 188 -6.70 -2.48 24.16
C SER A 188 -8.10 -2.84 23.66
N GLY A 189 -8.68 -3.92 24.23
CA GLY A 189 -9.98 -4.43 23.79
C GLY A 189 -9.86 -5.54 22.75
N LEU A 190 -11.01 -6.04 22.30
CA LEU A 190 -11.11 -7.18 21.38
C LEU A 190 -11.53 -6.79 19.96
N TRP A 191 -11.20 -5.56 19.53
CA TRP A 191 -11.29 -5.21 18.13
C TRP A 191 -10.25 -5.96 17.31
N THR A 192 -10.69 -6.59 16.24
CA THR A 192 -9.85 -7.47 15.41
C THR A 192 -10.24 -7.43 13.93
N CYS A 193 -9.44 -8.07 13.10
CA CYS A 193 -9.72 -8.25 11.68
C CYS A 193 -10.39 -9.60 11.40
N GLY A 194 -11.38 -9.59 10.51
CA GLY A 194 -12.01 -10.81 9.99
C GLY A 194 -11.45 -11.21 8.64
N ARG A 195 -12.11 -12.17 7.98
CA ARG A 195 -11.65 -12.80 6.73
C ARG A 195 -11.49 -11.83 5.55
N GLU A 196 -12.27 -10.75 5.51
CA GLU A 196 -12.28 -9.80 4.39
C GLU A 196 -11.22 -8.69 4.53
N SER A 197 -10.37 -8.77 5.55
CA SER A 197 -9.26 -7.85 5.75
C SER A 197 -7.96 -8.39 5.12
N PHE A 198 -7.19 -7.53 4.47
CA PHE A 198 -5.85 -7.90 4.01
C PHE A 198 -4.90 -8.31 5.16
N LEU A 199 -5.18 -7.88 6.40
CA LEU A 199 -4.45 -8.35 7.59
C LEU A 199 -4.67 -9.84 7.85
N ASN A 200 -5.87 -10.38 7.55
CA ASN A 200 -6.11 -11.82 7.62
C ASN A 200 -5.24 -12.56 6.60
N ASP A 201 -5.23 -12.10 5.35
CA ASP A 201 -4.41 -12.68 4.29
C ASP A 201 -2.90 -12.58 4.60
N LEU A 202 -2.46 -11.45 5.18
CA LEU A 202 -1.08 -11.25 5.62
C LEU A 202 -0.69 -12.23 6.73
N LEU A 203 -1.59 -12.46 7.69
CA LEU A 203 -1.37 -13.41 8.78
C LEU A 203 -1.29 -14.86 8.27
N GLU A 204 -2.18 -15.25 7.34
CA GLU A 204 -2.12 -16.56 6.68
C GLU A 204 -0.80 -16.76 5.92
N LYS A 205 -0.32 -15.72 5.22
CA LYS A 205 0.99 -15.73 4.53
C LYS A 205 2.17 -15.77 5.49
N ALA A 206 1.98 -15.27 6.71
CA ALA A 206 2.96 -15.42 7.79
C ALA A 206 2.93 -16.80 8.46
N GLY A 207 2.15 -17.74 7.93
CA GLY A 207 2.05 -19.11 8.42
C GLY A 207 1.21 -19.26 9.68
N ALA A 208 0.21 -18.40 9.91
CA ALA A 208 -0.63 -18.42 11.10
C ALA A 208 -2.12 -18.42 10.76
N ALA A 209 -2.94 -18.84 11.70
CA ALA A 209 -4.39 -18.88 11.59
C ALA A 209 -5.02 -17.75 12.41
N ASN A 210 -5.79 -16.87 11.76
CA ASN A 210 -6.56 -15.86 12.43
C ASN A 210 -7.75 -16.49 13.18
N ILE A 211 -7.87 -16.30 14.50
CA ILE A 211 -9.01 -16.85 15.27
C ILE A 211 -10.36 -16.24 14.87
N ALA A 212 -10.36 -15.07 14.22
CA ALA A 212 -11.54 -14.41 13.64
C ALA A 212 -11.70 -14.67 12.13
N GLY A 213 -10.83 -15.48 11.51
CA GLY A 213 -10.82 -15.76 10.07
C GLY A 213 -12.08 -16.45 9.53
N GLY A 214 -12.93 -17.02 10.39
CA GLY A 214 -14.25 -17.56 10.01
C GLY A 214 -15.33 -16.48 9.80
N VAL A 215 -15.09 -15.22 10.21
CA VAL A 215 -16.09 -14.14 10.15
C VAL A 215 -15.91 -13.32 8.89
N SER A 216 -16.94 -13.28 8.03
CA SER A 216 -16.95 -12.47 6.79
C SER A 216 -17.19 -11.00 7.09
N ARG A 217 -16.17 -10.31 7.61
CA ARG A 217 -16.10 -8.87 7.87
C ARG A 217 -14.65 -8.41 7.76
N ASN A 218 -14.45 -7.14 7.44
CA ASN A 218 -13.12 -6.52 7.54
C ASN A 218 -12.70 -6.37 8.99
N TRP A 219 -13.56 -5.78 9.80
CA TRP A 219 -13.31 -5.44 11.21
C TRP A 219 -14.49 -5.88 12.06
N LEU A 220 -14.21 -6.35 13.25
CA LEU A 220 -15.23 -6.76 14.21
C LEU A 220 -14.74 -6.59 15.66
N LEU A 221 -15.70 -6.41 16.56
CA LEU A 221 -15.48 -6.56 17.98
C LEU A 221 -15.79 -8.02 18.35
N MET A 222 -14.78 -8.78 18.80
CA MET A 222 -14.96 -10.15 19.24
C MET A 222 -15.53 -10.18 20.66
N GLY A 223 -16.46 -11.11 20.91
CA GLY A 223 -16.94 -11.34 22.26
C GLY A 223 -15.86 -11.97 23.15
N ARG A 224 -15.90 -11.66 24.46
CA ARG A 224 -14.93 -12.15 25.43
C ARG A 224 -14.94 -13.68 25.55
N GLU A 225 -16.12 -14.29 25.56
CA GLU A 225 -16.29 -15.75 25.58
C GLU A 225 -15.70 -16.40 24.33
N SER A 226 -15.96 -15.83 23.17
CA SER A 226 -15.41 -16.32 21.89
C SER A 226 -13.89 -16.24 21.88
N PHE A 227 -13.31 -15.13 22.37
CA PHE A 227 -11.85 -14.97 22.46
C PHE A 227 -11.23 -16.06 23.34
N ILE A 228 -11.83 -16.33 24.50
CA ILE A 228 -11.36 -17.36 25.44
C ILE A 228 -11.52 -18.76 24.84
N GLN A 229 -12.65 -19.03 24.20
CA GLN A 229 -12.94 -20.33 23.56
C GLN A 229 -12.01 -20.63 22.38
N GLN A 230 -11.67 -19.62 21.59
CA GLN A 230 -10.74 -19.76 20.47
C GLN A 230 -9.28 -19.98 20.94
N ASP A 231 -8.97 -19.65 22.19
CA ASP A 231 -7.69 -19.86 22.87
C ASP A 231 -6.48 -19.53 21.98
N PRO A 232 -6.25 -18.25 21.60
CA PRO A 232 -5.13 -17.89 20.75
C PRO A 232 -3.78 -18.22 21.39
N GLU A 233 -2.85 -18.72 20.56
CA GLU A 233 -1.49 -19.07 20.98
C GLU A 233 -0.52 -17.88 20.91
N ALA A 234 -0.92 -16.82 20.18
CA ALA A 234 -0.24 -15.54 20.15
C ALA A 234 -1.23 -14.39 20.02
N ILE A 235 -0.88 -13.25 20.59
CA ILE A 235 -1.58 -11.97 20.42
C ILE A 235 -0.62 -10.99 19.74
N ILE A 236 -1.05 -10.41 18.64
CA ILE A 236 -0.34 -9.31 17.96
C ILE A 236 -1.08 -8.02 18.27
N ILE A 237 -0.45 -7.10 18.96
CA ILE A 237 -1.01 -5.78 19.27
C ILE A 237 -0.48 -4.79 18.24
N LEU A 238 -1.39 -4.18 17.45
CA LEU A 238 -1.05 -3.05 16.60
C LEU A 238 -0.97 -1.80 17.46
N ALA A 239 0.19 -1.18 17.52
CA ALA A 239 0.44 0.01 18.31
C ALA A 239 1.37 0.98 17.59
N LYS A 240 1.17 2.30 17.80
CA LYS A 240 2.01 3.35 17.18
C LYS A 240 3.29 3.63 17.97
N SER A 241 3.31 3.21 19.24
CA SER A 241 4.45 3.40 20.12
C SER A 241 4.59 2.22 21.10
N ASP A 242 5.77 2.07 21.67
CA ASP A 242 6.00 1.09 22.74
C ASP A 242 5.12 1.37 23.96
N ALA A 243 4.83 2.63 24.26
CA ALA A 243 3.93 3.01 25.36
C ALA A 243 2.49 2.52 25.11
N ASP A 244 1.97 2.66 23.88
CA ASP A 244 0.65 2.14 23.49
C ASP A 244 0.63 0.61 23.53
N PHE A 245 1.71 -0.02 23.08
CA PHE A 245 1.86 -1.47 23.17
C PHE A 245 1.83 -1.96 24.61
N GLU A 246 2.63 -1.36 25.51
CA GLU A 246 2.66 -1.78 26.92
C GLU A 246 1.32 -1.55 27.62
N LYS A 247 0.60 -0.50 27.28
CA LYS A 247 -0.77 -0.27 27.76
C LYS A 247 -1.71 -1.41 27.31
N GLY A 248 -1.66 -1.75 26.02
CA GLY A 248 -2.46 -2.85 25.45
C GLY A 248 -2.10 -4.20 26.06
N ARG A 249 -0.80 -4.48 26.19
CA ARG A 249 -0.28 -5.70 26.84
C ARG A 249 -0.73 -5.81 28.30
N GLY A 250 -0.62 -4.71 29.04
CA GLY A 250 -1.09 -4.62 30.41
C GLY A 250 -2.58 -4.92 30.55
N TRP A 251 -3.40 -4.48 29.62
CA TRP A 251 -4.82 -4.79 29.59
C TRP A 251 -5.08 -6.30 29.45
N PHE A 252 -4.41 -7.01 28.53
CA PHE A 252 -4.53 -8.47 28.40
C PHE A 252 -4.05 -9.20 29.63
N LEU A 253 -2.98 -8.77 30.27
CA LEU A 253 -2.40 -9.40 31.47
C LEU A 253 -3.22 -9.17 32.73
N SER A 254 -3.89 -8.03 32.85
CA SER A 254 -4.67 -7.65 34.05
C SER A 254 -6.07 -8.27 34.08
N GLU A 255 -6.59 -8.73 32.94
CA GLU A 255 -7.93 -9.30 32.84
C GLU A 255 -7.97 -10.74 33.40
N PRO A 256 -8.66 -10.99 34.54
CA PRO A 256 -8.64 -12.30 35.19
C PRO A 256 -9.14 -13.44 34.32
N SER A 257 -10.13 -13.17 33.44
CA SER A 257 -10.71 -14.16 32.55
C SER A 257 -9.75 -14.63 31.46
N PHE A 258 -8.70 -13.84 31.16
CA PHE A 258 -7.71 -14.17 30.11
C PHE A 258 -6.50 -14.96 30.63
N LYS A 259 -6.36 -15.15 31.93
CA LYS A 259 -5.21 -15.89 32.53
C LYS A 259 -5.06 -17.32 31.98
N LYS A 260 -6.16 -17.94 31.52
CA LYS A 260 -6.13 -19.30 30.95
C LYS A 260 -5.81 -19.32 29.46
N VAL A 261 -5.89 -18.19 28.76
CA VAL A 261 -5.59 -18.08 27.33
C VAL A 261 -4.11 -18.37 27.09
N ALA A 262 -3.81 -19.25 26.14
CA ALA A 262 -2.47 -19.74 25.86
C ALA A 262 -1.46 -18.60 25.61
N ALA A 263 -1.83 -17.60 24.81
CA ALA A 263 -0.97 -16.45 24.54
C ALA A 263 -0.60 -15.66 25.80
N VAL A 264 -1.56 -15.46 26.70
CA VAL A 264 -1.37 -14.72 27.96
C VAL A 264 -0.51 -15.54 28.93
N ARG A 265 -0.85 -16.81 29.10
CA ARG A 265 -0.13 -17.74 30.02
C ARG A 265 1.34 -17.93 29.58
N ASN A 266 1.61 -17.97 28.28
CA ASN A 266 2.94 -18.20 27.71
C ASN A 266 3.70 -16.91 27.39
N GLY A 267 3.12 -15.74 27.67
CA GLY A 267 3.73 -14.43 27.39
C GLY A 267 3.92 -14.13 25.90
N ARG A 268 3.19 -14.80 25.00
CA ARG A 268 3.28 -14.60 23.54
C ARG A 268 2.39 -13.44 23.09
N ILE A 269 2.71 -12.25 23.60
CA ILE A 269 2.04 -11.00 23.24
C ILE A 269 3.09 -10.09 22.59
N PHE A 270 2.90 -9.76 21.32
CA PHE A 270 3.92 -9.11 20.50
C PHE A 270 3.45 -7.76 19.96
N HIS A 271 4.40 -6.84 19.82
CA HIS A 271 4.21 -5.54 19.19
C HIS A 271 4.39 -5.65 17.67
N LEU A 272 3.46 -5.06 16.93
CA LEU A 272 3.58 -4.79 15.51
C LEU A 272 3.22 -3.32 15.26
N ASP A 273 4.08 -2.60 14.52
CA ASP A 273 3.84 -1.20 14.19
C ASP A 273 2.54 -1.03 13.42
N GLU A 274 1.60 -0.25 13.97
CA GLU A 274 0.27 -0.03 13.41
C GLU A 274 0.34 0.63 12.03
N ASN A 275 1.25 1.58 11.82
CA ASN A 275 1.33 2.31 10.57
C ASN A 275 1.76 1.41 9.41
N SER A 276 2.73 0.50 9.62
CA SER A 276 3.15 -0.44 8.59
C SER A 276 2.15 -1.57 8.38
N ALA A 277 1.49 -2.02 9.44
CA ALA A 277 0.56 -3.14 9.39
C ALA A 277 -0.82 -2.75 8.82
N SER A 278 -1.31 -1.53 9.09
CA SER A 278 -2.64 -1.08 8.68
C SER A 278 -2.68 -0.33 7.34
N ARG A 279 -1.53 -0.13 6.68
CA ARG A 279 -1.44 0.55 5.40
C ARG A 279 -1.25 -0.45 4.27
N PHE A 280 -2.22 -0.53 3.37
CA PHE A 280 -2.15 -1.35 2.16
C PHE A 280 -1.16 -0.73 1.16
N GLY A 281 0.15 -0.97 1.37
CA GLY A 281 1.21 -0.25 0.68
C GLY A 281 2.54 -1.01 0.60
N PRO A 282 3.62 -0.31 0.28
CA PRO A 282 4.92 -0.92 -0.04
C PRO A 282 5.59 -1.62 1.14
N ARG A 283 5.20 -1.30 2.38
CA ARG A 283 5.78 -1.90 3.60
C ARG A 283 5.16 -3.24 4.02
N LEU A 284 4.17 -3.75 3.28
CA LEU A 284 3.53 -5.03 3.60
C LEU A 284 4.52 -6.21 3.65
N LEU A 285 5.58 -6.20 2.82
CA LEU A 285 6.63 -7.22 2.89
C LEU A 285 7.39 -7.17 4.23
N GLN A 286 7.72 -5.97 4.70
CA GLN A 286 8.41 -5.80 6.00
C GLN A 286 7.53 -6.28 7.15
N THR A 287 6.23 -5.99 7.06
CA THR A 287 5.24 -6.44 8.04
C THR A 287 5.11 -7.97 8.02
N LEU A 288 5.07 -8.60 6.85
CA LEU A 288 5.07 -10.04 6.69
C LEU A 288 6.30 -10.69 7.32
N ASP A 289 7.49 -10.20 7.00
CA ASP A 289 8.75 -10.71 7.56
C ASP A 289 8.79 -10.57 9.08
N ARG A 290 8.27 -9.46 9.61
CA ARG A 290 8.19 -9.25 11.06
C ARG A 290 7.24 -10.24 11.72
N LEU A 291 6.03 -10.43 11.16
CA LEU A 291 5.07 -11.41 11.64
C LEU A 291 5.65 -12.82 11.61
N ALA A 292 6.25 -13.22 10.50
CA ALA A 292 6.87 -14.52 10.36
C ALA A 292 7.96 -14.78 11.41
N ARG A 293 8.81 -13.80 11.71
CA ARG A 293 9.84 -13.89 12.79
C ARG A 293 9.25 -13.99 14.18
N LEU A 294 8.17 -13.27 14.46
CA LEU A 294 7.50 -13.29 15.77
C LEU A 294 6.79 -14.62 16.03
N LEU A 295 6.19 -15.18 14.99
CA LEU A 295 5.36 -16.38 15.09
C LEU A 295 6.17 -17.67 14.94
N HIS A 296 7.24 -17.65 14.11
CA HIS A 296 8.08 -18.80 13.79
C HIS A 296 9.59 -18.48 13.92
N PRO A 297 10.07 -18.13 15.12
CA PRO A 297 11.46 -17.73 15.31
C PRO A 297 12.46 -18.82 14.87
N GLU A 298 12.14 -20.10 15.07
CA GLU A 298 12.97 -21.22 14.67
C GLU A 298 13.07 -21.45 13.16
N ALA A 299 12.09 -21.05 12.38
CA ALA A 299 12.09 -21.24 10.92
C ALA A 299 12.95 -20.20 10.20
N ILE A 300 13.09 -19.01 10.77
CA ILE A 300 13.71 -17.85 10.11
C ILE A 300 15.16 -17.63 10.56
N VAL A 301 15.55 -18.13 11.74
CA VAL A 301 16.95 -18.02 12.27
C VAL A 301 17.93 -18.87 11.48
N LYS A 302 17.50 -19.81 10.65
CA LYS A 302 18.35 -20.76 9.91
C LYS A 302 18.77 -20.30 8.50
N GLN A 303 18.58 -19.03 8.14
CA GLN A 303 19.16 -18.53 6.87
C GLN A 303 20.53 -17.90 7.14
N PRO A 304 21.60 -18.41 6.48
CA PRO A 304 22.97 -17.86 6.55
C PRO A 304 23.04 -16.46 5.93
#